data_9b8d1d2992e9ddd1f3ddb16d6b3f166e
#
_entry.id   9b8d1d2992e9ddd1f3ddb16d6b3f166e
#
_cell.length_a   1.000
_cell.length_b   1.000
_cell.length_c   1.000
_cell.angle_alpha   90.00
_cell.angle_beta   90.00
_cell.angle_gamma   90.00
#
_symmetry.space_group_name_H-M   'P 1'
#
loop_
_entity.id
_entity.type
_entity.pdbx_description
1 polymer ?
#
loop_
_entity_poly.entity_id
_entity_poly.type
_entity_poly.pdbx_seq_one_letter_code
_entity_poly.pdbx_strand_id
1 'polypeptide(L)'
;MLAVVGALSGCGTTTTAQPSPTGPGVLTLDKATAPEPGGEVGEASTEFQNATDMSMWTKLSETEKDVDRIGKFDINKTVKGSLYLEPRTSTWFDGFRGPYVYQELAGDVLMYARVKVEGMKGGQPKRKFSLGGLMARQPGSYAKPNWVSVTTGTADQSGQVEVKYTQDGSSKPQELAVKTGWVDLALGRVGRVFVALYREDGGKWKVGRRWPSNLPDVLQWGITAYTDWDSYNLLKKDATKANAKQVKGVPDLKMTVDFVRFLRPELPEYADALNTASVSDEVLIKAMTPAGA
;
A
#
# COMPACT_ATOMS: atom_id res chain seq x y z
N MET A 1 -28.77 71.54 26.56
CA MET A 1 -27.60 70.86 26.02
C MET A 1 -27.36 69.58 26.84
N LEU A 2 -27.80 68.46 26.36
CA LEU A 2 -27.59 67.17 27.00
C LEU A 2 -26.75 66.34 26.00
N ALA A 3 -25.63 65.87 26.46
CA ALA A 3 -24.78 64.92 25.71
C ALA A 3 -25.20 63.46 26.08
N VAL A 4 -25.56 62.69 25.10
CA VAL A 4 -25.84 61.27 25.24
C VAL A 4 -24.58 60.45 24.85
N VAL A 5 -24.04 59.73 25.83
CA VAL A 5 -22.95 58.80 25.61
C VAL A 5 -23.57 57.45 25.23
N GLY A 6 -23.32 56.95 24.01
CA GLY A 6 -23.73 55.62 23.56
C GLY A 6 -22.66 54.56 23.88
N ALA A 7 -23.06 53.57 24.66
CA ALA A 7 -22.25 52.40 24.91
C ALA A 7 -22.39 51.40 23.75
N LEU A 8 -21.27 51.03 23.12
CA LEU A 8 -21.20 49.93 22.14
C LEU A 8 -20.97 48.61 22.88
N SER A 9 -22.02 47.77 22.90
CA SER A 9 -21.93 46.39 23.32
C SER A 9 -21.33 45.57 22.19
N GLY A 10 -20.12 45.06 22.39
CA GLY A 10 -19.50 44.08 21.51
C GLY A 10 -20.13 42.71 21.71
N CYS A 11 -20.88 42.22 20.72
CA CYS A 11 -21.26 40.81 20.65
C CYS A 11 -20.04 39.98 20.24
N GLY A 12 -19.46 39.26 21.20
CA GLY A 12 -18.48 38.21 20.94
C GLY A 12 -19.19 36.98 20.38
N THR A 13 -19.03 36.69 19.12
CA THR A 13 -19.42 35.42 18.52
C THR A 13 -18.43 34.37 18.94
N THR A 14 -18.79 33.57 19.93
CA THR A 14 -18.11 32.31 20.24
C THR A 14 -18.39 31.33 19.09
N THR A 15 -17.41 31.16 18.22
CA THR A 15 -17.41 30.08 17.21
C THR A 15 -17.20 28.76 17.96
N THR A 16 -18.27 28.03 18.21
CA THR A 16 -18.18 26.63 18.65
C THR A 16 -17.57 25.82 17.51
N ALA A 17 -16.36 25.31 17.72
CA ALA A 17 -15.73 24.35 16.83
C ALA A 17 -16.61 23.11 16.76
N GLN A 18 -17.08 22.78 15.57
CA GLN A 18 -17.81 21.57 15.28
C GLN A 18 -16.85 20.38 15.45
N PRO A 19 -17.23 19.32 16.20
CA PRO A 19 -16.35 18.16 16.33
C PRO A 19 -16.17 17.50 14.95
N SER A 20 -14.92 17.31 14.57
CA SER A 20 -14.54 16.53 13.38
C SER A 20 -15.11 15.13 13.48
N PRO A 21 -15.57 14.52 12.36
CA PRO A 21 -16.09 13.18 12.39
C PRO A 21 -14.97 12.22 12.82
N THR A 22 -15.20 11.48 13.89
CA THR A 22 -14.39 10.36 14.34
C THR A 22 -14.57 9.20 13.37
N GLY A 23 -13.87 9.25 12.26
CA GLY A 23 -13.54 8.08 11.44
C GLY A 23 -12.33 7.35 12.03
N PRO A 24 -12.02 6.10 11.61
CA PRO A 24 -10.81 5.42 12.05
C PRO A 24 -9.61 6.35 11.79
N GLY A 25 -8.81 6.59 12.85
CA GLY A 25 -7.87 7.68 12.91
C GLY A 25 -6.90 7.71 11.72
N VAL A 26 -6.95 8.79 10.98
CA VAL A 26 -5.86 9.17 10.08
C VAL A 26 -4.67 9.50 10.99
N LEU A 27 -3.61 8.71 10.92
CA LEU A 27 -2.33 9.08 11.51
C LEU A 27 -1.78 10.26 10.71
N THR A 28 -2.28 11.46 10.98
CA THR A 28 -1.63 12.69 10.58
C THR A 28 -0.38 12.81 11.42
N LEU A 29 0.74 12.36 10.89
CA LEU A 29 2.04 12.69 11.44
C LEU A 29 2.22 14.20 11.25
N ASP A 30 1.94 14.96 12.32
CA ASP A 30 2.31 16.36 12.35
C ASP A 30 3.77 16.50 11.94
N LYS A 31 4.09 17.48 11.09
CA LYS A 31 5.48 17.77 10.70
C LYS A 31 6.42 17.95 11.90
N ALA A 32 5.85 18.33 13.04
CA ALA A 32 6.58 18.52 14.31
C ALA A 32 6.95 17.19 15.01
N THR A 33 6.27 16.08 14.69
CA THR A 33 6.50 14.75 15.29
C THR A 33 6.94 13.72 14.24
N ALA A 34 7.13 14.14 12.96
CA ALA A 34 7.69 13.27 11.95
C ALA A 34 9.07 12.78 12.41
N PRO A 35 9.35 11.46 12.38
CA PRO A 35 10.69 10.98 12.67
C PRO A 35 11.70 11.65 11.72
N GLU A 36 12.92 11.86 12.23
CA GLU A 36 14.03 12.35 11.42
C GLU A 36 14.16 11.55 10.12
N PRO A 37 14.63 12.17 9.01
CA PRO A 37 14.88 11.46 7.76
C PRO A 37 15.66 10.16 8.00
N GLY A 38 15.24 9.06 7.38
CA GLY A 38 15.81 7.73 7.61
C GLY A 38 15.27 7.00 8.85
N GLY A 39 14.52 7.67 9.72
CA GLY A 39 13.93 7.07 10.91
C GLY A 39 12.72 6.17 10.62
N GLU A 40 12.51 5.15 11.47
CA GLU A 40 11.35 4.28 11.42
C GLU A 40 10.11 4.98 11.97
N VAL A 41 8.97 4.85 11.29
CA VAL A 41 7.65 5.25 11.78
C VAL A 41 7.11 4.10 12.63
N GLY A 42 7.56 4.01 13.89
CA GLY A 42 7.34 2.86 14.75
C GLY A 42 5.88 2.53 15.00
N GLU A 43 5.01 3.55 15.10
CA GLU A 43 3.57 3.34 15.32
C GLU A 43 2.86 2.70 14.11
N ALA A 44 3.38 2.88 12.90
CA ALA A 44 2.85 2.28 11.69
C ALA A 44 3.47 0.91 11.39
N SER A 45 4.68 0.65 11.89
CA SER A 45 5.44 -0.59 11.67
C SER A 45 4.93 -1.73 12.54
N THR A 46 5.08 -2.97 12.07
CA THR A 46 4.70 -4.15 12.85
C THR A 46 5.52 -5.39 12.46
N GLU A 47 5.86 -6.17 13.48
CA GLU A 47 6.54 -7.46 13.38
C GLU A 47 5.55 -8.65 13.55
N PHE A 48 4.26 -8.39 13.56
CA PHE A 48 3.18 -9.38 13.66
C PHE A 48 3.28 -10.39 14.81
N GLN A 49 3.83 -9.96 15.95
CA GLN A 49 4.01 -10.82 17.13
C GLN A 49 2.73 -10.96 17.95
N ASN A 50 1.83 -9.98 17.88
CA ASN A 50 0.60 -9.94 18.65
C ASN A 50 -0.62 -9.79 17.74
N ALA A 51 -1.75 -10.37 18.13
CA ALA A 51 -3.00 -10.25 17.37
C ALA A 51 -3.50 -8.79 17.24
N THR A 52 -3.05 -7.90 18.11
CA THR A 52 -3.40 -6.47 18.15
C THR A 52 -2.48 -5.59 17.30
N ASP A 53 -1.42 -6.15 16.72
CA ASP A 53 -0.42 -5.37 15.97
C ASP A 53 -1.00 -4.64 14.75
N MET A 54 -2.19 -5.01 14.30
CA MET A 54 -2.90 -4.35 13.22
C MET A 54 -4.18 -3.61 13.66
N SER A 55 -4.28 -3.24 14.93
CA SER A 55 -5.47 -2.52 15.45
C SER A 55 -5.70 -1.15 14.75
N MET A 56 -4.65 -0.54 14.20
CA MET A 56 -4.71 0.71 13.44
C MET A 56 -4.93 0.53 11.94
N TRP A 57 -5.00 -0.72 11.48
CA TRP A 57 -5.16 -1.02 10.06
C TRP A 57 -6.64 -1.18 9.70
N THR A 58 -7.02 -0.72 8.52
CA THR A 58 -8.37 -0.73 8.00
C THR A 58 -8.47 -1.62 6.77
N LYS A 59 -9.54 -2.40 6.64
CA LYS A 59 -9.82 -3.12 5.41
C LYS A 59 -10.58 -2.23 4.44
N LEU A 60 -10.22 -2.28 3.17
CA LEU A 60 -10.89 -1.51 2.13
C LEU A 60 -12.40 -1.81 2.04
N SER A 61 -12.80 -3.06 2.24
CA SER A 61 -14.20 -3.46 2.25
C SER A 61 -15.04 -2.81 3.36
N GLU A 62 -14.41 -2.37 4.43
CA GLU A 62 -15.09 -1.68 5.55
C GLU A 62 -15.37 -0.20 5.22
N THR A 63 -14.52 0.42 4.40
CA THR A 63 -14.61 1.85 4.05
C THR A 63 -15.31 2.11 2.72
N GLU A 64 -15.13 1.24 1.74
CA GLU A 64 -15.63 1.45 0.37
C GLU A 64 -16.86 0.60 0.02
N LYS A 65 -17.40 -0.17 0.97
CA LYS A 65 -18.58 -1.03 0.78
C LYS A 65 -18.45 -2.06 -0.36
N ASP A 66 -17.22 -2.38 -0.76
CA ASP A 66 -16.93 -3.47 -1.66
C ASP A 66 -17.13 -4.81 -0.93
N VAL A 67 -17.37 -5.87 -1.70
CA VAL A 67 -17.42 -7.20 -1.08
C VAL A 67 -16.05 -7.59 -0.53
N ASP A 68 -16.03 -8.13 0.69
CA ASP A 68 -14.78 -8.61 1.30
C ASP A 68 -14.26 -9.84 0.53
N ARG A 69 -13.08 -9.68 -0.07
CA ARG A 69 -12.39 -10.74 -0.81
C ARG A 69 -11.26 -11.38 -0.02
N ILE A 70 -11.24 -11.18 1.28
CA ILE A 70 -10.37 -11.91 2.19
C ILE A 70 -11.01 -13.25 2.50
N GLY A 71 -10.35 -14.33 2.16
CA GLY A 71 -10.78 -15.70 2.49
C GLY A 71 -10.34 -16.09 3.90
N LYS A 72 -9.09 -15.80 4.24
CA LYS A 72 -8.51 -16.00 5.57
C LYS A 72 -7.51 -14.89 5.87
N PHE A 73 -7.53 -14.42 7.11
CA PHE A 73 -6.62 -13.39 7.60
C PHE A 73 -6.35 -13.62 9.07
N ASP A 74 -5.13 -13.80 9.43
CA ASP A 74 -4.73 -13.88 10.84
C ASP A 74 -3.29 -13.41 11.07
N ILE A 75 -3.00 -13.11 12.33
CA ILE A 75 -1.70 -12.66 12.79
C ILE A 75 -1.21 -13.65 13.83
N ASN A 76 0.03 -14.11 13.69
CA ASN A 76 0.70 -14.99 14.65
C ASN A 76 -0.05 -16.30 14.96
N LYS A 77 -0.97 -16.76 14.10
CA LYS A 77 -1.75 -17.99 14.30
C LYS A 77 -1.36 -19.09 13.32
N THR A 78 -1.65 -18.91 12.03
CA THR A 78 -1.34 -19.89 10.98
C THR A 78 0.18 -20.00 10.78
N VAL A 79 0.87 -18.87 10.76
CA VAL A 79 2.34 -18.77 10.76
C VAL A 79 2.77 -17.94 11.94
N LYS A 80 3.60 -18.49 12.82
CA LYS A 80 4.08 -17.80 14.00
C LYS A 80 4.96 -16.62 13.63
N GLY A 81 4.75 -15.46 14.28
CA GLY A 81 5.46 -14.22 14.05
C GLY A 81 5.17 -13.57 12.70
N SER A 82 4.04 -13.90 12.07
CA SER A 82 3.75 -13.40 10.73
C SER A 82 2.27 -13.06 10.56
N LEU A 83 1.98 -12.19 9.59
CA LEU A 83 0.65 -12.07 9.02
C LEU A 83 0.44 -13.15 7.96
N TYR A 84 -0.74 -13.76 7.97
CA TYR A 84 -1.17 -14.75 6.99
C TYR A 84 -2.45 -14.28 6.28
N LEU A 85 -2.46 -14.35 4.94
CA LEU A 85 -3.59 -13.93 4.12
C LEU A 85 -3.85 -14.90 2.96
N GLU A 86 -5.10 -15.37 2.83
CA GLU A 86 -5.62 -16.07 1.66
C GLU A 86 -6.68 -15.17 0.99
N PRO A 87 -6.46 -14.69 -0.23
CA PRO A 87 -7.49 -13.94 -0.95
C PRO A 87 -8.53 -14.91 -1.55
N ARG A 88 -9.75 -14.43 -1.71
CA ARG A 88 -10.71 -15.02 -2.66
C ARG A 88 -10.33 -14.60 -4.07
N THR A 89 -10.94 -15.24 -5.09
CA THR A 89 -10.80 -14.82 -6.50
C THR A 89 -11.01 -13.32 -6.64
N SER A 90 -9.95 -12.64 -7.08
CA SER A 90 -9.88 -11.17 -7.14
C SER A 90 -8.71 -10.72 -8.00
N THR A 91 -8.67 -9.43 -8.34
CA THR A 91 -7.56 -8.82 -9.05
C THR A 91 -7.45 -7.34 -8.73
N TRP A 92 -6.24 -6.79 -8.91
CA TRP A 92 -5.98 -5.36 -8.99
C TRP A 92 -5.53 -5.02 -10.41
N PHE A 93 -6.47 -4.57 -11.21
CA PHE A 93 -6.21 -4.15 -12.59
C PHE A 93 -7.30 -3.18 -13.04
N ASP A 94 -6.93 -2.05 -13.61
CA ASP A 94 -7.86 -0.97 -14.00
C ASP A 94 -8.76 -0.57 -12.82
N GLY A 95 -10.07 -0.67 -12.98
CA GLY A 95 -11.05 -0.42 -11.93
C GLY A 95 -11.38 -1.62 -11.04
N PHE A 96 -10.82 -2.81 -11.32
CA PHE A 96 -11.06 -3.99 -10.50
C PHE A 96 -10.26 -3.95 -9.20
N ARG A 97 -10.82 -4.51 -8.12
CA ARG A 97 -10.26 -4.44 -6.78
C ARG A 97 -10.15 -5.81 -6.14
N GLY A 98 -9.05 -6.00 -5.45
CA GLY A 98 -8.77 -7.15 -4.58
C GLY A 98 -8.82 -6.77 -3.09
N PRO A 99 -8.46 -7.70 -2.20
CA PRO A 99 -8.22 -7.42 -0.79
C PRO A 99 -7.20 -6.31 -0.60
N TYR A 100 -7.43 -5.44 0.38
CA TYR A 100 -6.49 -4.42 0.78
C TYR A 100 -6.66 -4.08 2.24
N VAL A 101 -5.57 -4.11 2.98
CA VAL A 101 -5.50 -3.75 4.39
C VAL A 101 -4.43 -2.68 4.53
N TYR A 102 -4.78 -1.50 5.07
CA TYR A 102 -3.96 -0.30 4.97
C TYR A 102 -4.02 0.60 6.20
N GLN A 103 -3.08 1.53 6.26
CA GLN A 103 -3.08 2.73 7.08
C GLN A 103 -2.99 3.96 6.17
N GLU A 104 -3.48 5.11 6.62
CA GLU A 104 -3.35 6.38 5.90
C GLU A 104 -2.17 7.16 6.46
N LEU A 105 -1.19 7.46 5.58
CA LEU A 105 0.02 8.20 5.92
C LEU A 105 0.23 9.35 4.92
N ALA A 106 0.68 10.48 5.45
CA ALA A 106 1.00 11.67 4.68
C ALA A 106 2.51 11.78 4.40
N GLY A 107 2.85 12.50 3.33
CA GLY A 107 4.22 12.87 3.01
C GLY A 107 5.04 11.78 2.35
N ASP A 108 6.34 11.92 2.45
CA ASP A 108 7.30 10.96 1.92
C ASP A 108 7.38 9.75 2.84
N VAL A 109 7.11 8.59 2.28
CA VAL A 109 7.01 7.32 3.00
C VAL A 109 7.71 6.23 2.20
N LEU A 110 8.44 5.39 2.89
CA LEU A 110 8.92 4.10 2.41
C LEU A 110 8.24 3.00 3.22
N MET A 111 7.49 2.14 2.55
CA MET A 111 6.96 0.91 3.12
C MET A 111 7.83 -0.26 2.67
N TYR A 112 8.29 -1.06 3.62
CA TYR A 112 9.17 -2.20 3.40
C TYR A 112 8.59 -3.44 4.07
N ALA A 113 8.60 -4.58 3.38
CA ALA A 113 8.11 -5.84 3.92
C ALA A 113 8.86 -7.04 3.35
N ARG A 114 8.90 -8.13 4.12
CA ARG A 114 9.37 -9.44 3.69
C ARG A 114 8.16 -10.33 3.43
N VAL A 115 8.01 -10.77 2.20
CA VAL A 115 6.81 -11.43 1.70
C VAL A 115 7.14 -12.79 1.09
N LYS A 116 6.32 -13.79 1.38
CA LYS A 116 6.34 -15.10 0.72
C LYS A 116 4.97 -15.42 0.15
N VAL A 117 4.93 -15.79 -1.12
CA VAL A 117 3.70 -16.20 -1.80
C VAL A 117 3.82 -17.66 -2.25
N GLU A 118 2.81 -18.45 -1.94
CA GLU A 118 2.72 -19.86 -2.29
C GLU A 118 1.32 -20.21 -2.83
N GLY A 119 1.23 -21.22 -3.68
CA GLY A 119 -0.04 -21.82 -4.06
C GLY A 119 -0.70 -22.56 -2.90
N MET A 120 -2.02 -22.76 -2.95
CA MET A 120 -2.76 -23.45 -1.90
C MET A 120 -2.25 -24.88 -1.60
N LYS A 121 -1.68 -25.54 -2.60
CA LYS A 121 -1.06 -26.89 -2.46
C LYS A 121 0.45 -26.85 -2.20
N GLY A 122 1.01 -25.68 -1.90
CA GLY A 122 2.45 -25.45 -1.79
C GLY A 122 3.12 -25.15 -3.14
N GLY A 123 4.38 -24.73 -3.09
CA GLY A 123 5.11 -24.26 -4.25
C GLY A 123 4.54 -22.94 -4.83
N GLN A 124 4.85 -22.66 -6.07
CA GLN A 124 4.32 -21.45 -6.72
C GLN A 124 2.83 -21.58 -7.06
N PRO A 125 2.06 -20.48 -6.95
CA PRO A 125 0.69 -20.47 -7.45
C PRO A 125 0.65 -20.88 -8.92
N LYS A 126 -0.36 -21.67 -9.30
CA LYS A 126 -0.55 -22.14 -10.69
C LYS A 126 -1.52 -21.26 -11.48
N ARG A 127 -2.33 -20.45 -10.78
CA ARG A 127 -3.26 -19.52 -11.41
C ARG A 127 -2.54 -18.22 -11.78
N LYS A 128 -2.79 -17.72 -12.98
CA LYS A 128 -2.21 -16.46 -13.46
C LYS A 128 -2.62 -15.28 -12.58
N PHE A 129 -1.71 -14.33 -12.43
CA PHE A 129 -1.86 -13.13 -11.59
C PHE A 129 -2.32 -13.47 -10.17
N SER A 130 -1.60 -14.43 -9.58
CA SER A 130 -1.67 -14.78 -8.16
C SER A 130 -0.47 -14.13 -7.47
N LEU A 131 -0.69 -12.95 -6.93
CA LEU A 131 0.34 -12.03 -6.47
C LEU A 131 -0.02 -11.44 -5.11
N GLY A 132 0.99 -11.17 -4.29
CA GLY A 132 0.85 -10.52 -2.99
C GLY A 132 2.02 -9.58 -2.69
N GLY A 133 1.77 -8.52 -1.93
CA GLY A 133 2.78 -7.53 -1.58
C GLY A 133 2.20 -6.18 -1.16
N LEU A 134 2.84 -5.11 -1.60
CA LEU A 134 2.65 -3.75 -1.13
C LEU A 134 1.92 -2.87 -2.14
N MET A 135 1.12 -1.94 -1.64
CA MET A 135 0.40 -0.97 -2.46
C MET A 135 0.32 0.39 -1.73
N ALA A 136 0.36 1.47 -2.51
CA ALA A 136 -0.04 2.81 -2.09
C ALA A 136 -1.18 3.29 -2.99
N ARG A 137 -2.28 3.77 -2.40
CA ARG A 137 -3.50 4.09 -3.10
C ARG A 137 -4.05 5.45 -2.69
N GLN A 138 -4.61 6.17 -3.65
CA GLN A 138 -5.37 7.40 -3.39
C GLN A 138 -6.71 7.07 -2.76
N PRO A 139 -7.05 7.64 -1.58
CA PRO A 139 -8.38 7.50 -0.99
C PRO A 139 -9.50 8.00 -1.91
N GLY A 140 -10.67 7.40 -1.84
CA GLY A 140 -11.88 7.90 -2.52
C GLY A 140 -11.88 7.89 -4.05
N SER A 141 -10.88 7.32 -4.70
CA SER A 141 -10.77 7.28 -6.16
C SER A 141 -11.55 6.12 -6.79
N TYR A 142 -12.87 6.08 -6.59
CA TYR A 142 -13.71 4.94 -7.00
C TYR A 142 -13.87 4.77 -8.51
N ALA A 143 -14.21 5.87 -9.20
CA ALA A 143 -14.52 5.84 -10.63
C ALA A 143 -13.26 5.78 -11.51
N LYS A 144 -12.20 6.43 -11.04
CA LYS A 144 -10.89 6.49 -11.71
C LYS A 144 -9.81 6.21 -10.68
N PRO A 145 -9.60 4.94 -10.30
CA PRO A 145 -8.66 4.60 -9.26
C PRO A 145 -7.22 4.96 -9.64
N ASN A 146 -6.49 5.45 -8.65
CA ASN A 146 -5.08 5.77 -8.75
C ASN A 146 -4.32 5.03 -7.65
N TRP A 147 -3.36 4.20 -8.03
CA TRP A 147 -2.56 3.41 -7.10
C TRP A 147 -1.27 2.92 -7.75
N VAL A 148 -0.33 2.55 -6.90
CA VAL A 148 0.97 1.97 -7.25
C VAL A 148 1.21 0.74 -6.41
N SER A 149 1.81 -0.31 -6.97
CA SER A 149 2.09 -1.54 -6.22
C SER A 149 3.40 -2.20 -6.63
N VAL A 150 3.95 -2.97 -5.69
CA VAL A 150 5.00 -3.95 -5.91
C VAL A 150 4.55 -5.25 -5.24
N THR A 151 4.42 -6.30 -6.03
CA THR A 151 3.91 -7.60 -5.59
C THR A 151 4.78 -8.73 -6.12
N THR A 152 4.75 -9.90 -5.49
CA THR A 152 5.48 -11.10 -5.93
C THR A 152 4.56 -12.30 -6.03
N GLY A 153 4.93 -13.28 -6.84
CA GLY A 153 4.20 -14.54 -7.03
C GLY A 153 4.23 -15.04 -8.46
N THR A 154 3.07 -15.41 -8.98
CA THR A 154 2.86 -15.81 -10.38
C THR A 154 2.06 -14.72 -11.08
N ALA A 155 2.67 -14.05 -12.06
CA ALA A 155 1.97 -13.18 -13.01
C ALA A 155 1.63 -13.98 -14.29
N ASP A 156 2.19 -13.63 -15.44
CA ASP A 156 2.10 -14.49 -16.63
C ASP A 156 2.95 -15.76 -16.49
N GLN A 157 4.04 -15.68 -15.74
CA GLN A 157 4.93 -16.79 -15.42
C GLN A 157 5.15 -16.89 -13.91
N SER A 158 5.57 -18.06 -13.44
CA SER A 158 5.93 -18.27 -12.04
C SER A 158 7.22 -17.53 -11.68
N GLY A 159 7.33 -17.10 -10.41
CA GLY A 159 8.54 -16.46 -9.92
C GLY A 159 8.74 -15.07 -10.53
N GLN A 160 7.79 -14.16 -10.30
CA GLN A 160 7.87 -12.79 -10.77
C GLN A 160 7.62 -11.79 -9.64
N VAL A 161 8.25 -10.63 -9.76
CA VAL A 161 7.82 -9.39 -9.12
C VAL A 161 7.07 -8.58 -10.17
N GLU A 162 5.85 -8.19 -9.85
CA GLU A 162 5.08 -7.24 -10.66
C GLU A 162 5.16 -5.85 -10.01
N VAL A 163 5.63 -4.85 -10.76
CA VAL A 163 5.52 -3.44 -10.42
C VAL A 163 4.47 -2.81 -11.30
N LYS A 164 3.46 -2.21 -10.71
CA LYS A 164 2.30 -1.72 -11.45
C LYS A 164 1.85 -0.36 -10.93
N TYR A 165 1.51 0.53 -11.85
CA TYR A 165 0.77 1.73 -11.49
C TYR A 165 -0.54 1.79 -12.27
N THR A 166 -1.55 2.32 -11.63
CA THR A 166 -2.84 2.64 -12.23
C THR A 166 -3.07 4.13 -12.09
N GLN A 167 -3.33 4.75 -13.21
CA GLN A 167 -3.65 6.17 -13.27
C GLN A 167 -4.98 6.35 -14.02
N ASP A 168 -5.91 7.06 -13.39
CA ASP A 168 -7.26 7.30 -13.92
C ASP A 168 -7.96 6.01 -14.38
N GLY A 169 -7.75 4.92 -13.65
CA GLY A 169 -8.31 3.62 -13.93
C GLY A 169 -7.64 2.83 -15.05
N SER A 170 -6.46 3.25 -15.53
CA SER A 170 -5.66 2.53 -16.53
C SER A 170 -4.39 1.97 -15.92
N SER A 171 -4.26 0.66 -15.92
CA SER A 171 -3.12 -0.07 -15.31
C SER A 171 -1.98 -0.30 -16.31
N LYS A 172 -0.75 -0.16 -15.82
CA LYS A 172 0.48 -0.41 -16.58
C LYS A 172 1.42 -1.31 -15.75
N PRO A 173 1.31 -2.63 -15.90
CA PRO A 173 2.20 -3.58 -15.23
C PRO A 173 3.56 -3.67 -15.93
N GLN A 174 4.53 -4.15 -15.16
CA GLN A 174 5.83 -4.62 -15.61
C GLN A 174 6.23 -5.80 -14.73
N GLU A 175 6.56 -6.92 -15.34
CA GLU A 175 6.96 -8.14 -14.67
C GLU A 175 8.48 -8.32 -14.74
N LEU A 176 9.07 -8.73 -13.62
CA LEU A 176 10.49 -8.94 -13.44
C LEU A 176 10.72 -10.35 -12.88
N ALA A 177 11.57 -11.13 -13.51
CA ALA A 177 11.86 -12.49 -13.04
C ALA A 177 12.60 -12.49 -11.69
N VAL A 178 12.15 -13.34 -10.78
CA VAL A 178 12.78 -13.58 -9.47
C VAL A 178 12.76 -15.08 -9.14
N LYS A 179 13.60 -15.50 -8.21
CA LYS A 179 13.52 -16.83 -7.61
C LYS A 179 12.27 -16.93 -6.74
N THR A 180 11.81 -18.13 -6.53
CA THR A 180 10.70 -18.43 -5.63
C THR A 180 11.16 -18.41 -4.17
N GLY A 181 10.26 -18.14 -3.26
CA GLY A 181 10.54 -18.10 -1.82
C GLY A 181 10.23 -16.74 -1.20
N TRP A 182 11.03 -16.36 -0.22
CA TRP A 182 10.94 -15.04 0.39
C TRP A 182 11.47 -13.96 -0.56
N VAL A 183 10.76 -12.86 -0.64
CA VAL A 183 11.14 -11.66 -1.40
C VAL A 183 10.94 -10.45 -0.50
N ASP A 184 11.97 -9.65 -0.39
CA ASP A 184 11.84 -8.33 0.25
C ASP A 184 11.34 -7.33 -0.79
N LEU A 185 10.29 -6.63 -0.46
CA LEU A 185 9.65 -5.62 -1.29
C LEU A 185 9.72 -4.27 -0.60
N ALA A 186 9.99 -3.21 -1.35
CA ALA A 186 9.91 -1.85 -0.86
C ALA A 186 9.19 -0.96 -1.87
N LEU A 187 8.29 -0.14 -1.39
CA LEU A 187 7.55 0.84 -2.16
C LEU A 187 7.66 2.18 -1.45
N GLY A 188 8.27 3.15 -2.09
CA GLY A 188 8.47 4.45 -1.49
C GLY A 188 8.04 5.60 -2.37
N ARG A 189 7.73 6.72 -1.73
CA ARG A 189 7.48 8.00 -2.35
C ARG A 189 8.46 9.03 -1.82
N VAL A 190 9.02 9.83 -2.73
CA VAL A 190 9.76 11.04 -2.43
C VAL A 190 9.21 12.15 -3.31
N GLY A 191 8.59 13.12 -2.68
CA GLY A 191 7.88 14.19 -3.37
C GLY A 191 6.83 13.63 -4.34
N ARG A 192 7.07 13.79 -5.64
CA ARG A 192 6.18 13.32 -6.71
C ARG A 192 6.69 12.07 -7.43
N VAL A 193 7.67 11.39 -6.89
CA VAL A 193 8.24 10.20 -7.51
C VAL A 193 8.04 8.98 -6.62
N PHE A 194 7.54 7.92 -7.22
CA PHE A 194 7.49 6.59 -6.61
C PHE A 194 8.64 5.73 -7.09
N VAL A 195 9.15 4.91 -6.18
CA VAL A 195 10.20 3.93 -6.46
C VAL A 195 9.78 2.59 -5.88
N ALA A 196 9.78 1.55 -6.70
CA ALA A 196 9.61 0.17 -6.27
C ALA A 196 10.95 -0.53 -6.28
N LEU A 197 11.30 -1.16 -5.16
CA LEU A 197 12.51 -1.98 -5.03
C LEU A 197 12.11 -3.41 -4.67
N TYR A 198 12.97 -4.34 -5.01
CA TYR A 198 12.84 -5.73 -4.60
C TYR A 198 14.19 -6.39 -4.37
N ARG A 199 14.18 -7.43 -3.54
CA ARG A 199 15.35 -8.25 -3.25
C ARG A 199 14.92 -9.70 -3.06
N GLU A 200 15.56 -10.61 -3.77
CA GLU A 200 15.44 -12.04 -3.52
C GLU A 200 16.14 -12.42 -2.21
N ASP A 201 15.69 -13.48 -1.56
CA ASP A 201 16.30 -13.95 -0.31
C ASP A 201 17.81 -14.15 -0.46
N GLY A 202 18.59 -13.51 0.41
CA GLY A 202 20.06 -13.47 0.36
C GLY A 202 20.66 -12.71 -0.83
N GLY A 203 19.83 -12.04 -1.65
CA GLY A 203 20.27 -11.28 -2.81
C GLY A 203 20.58 -9.82 -2.51
N LYS A 204 20.81 -9.05 -3.58
CA LYS A 204 20.97 -7.60 -3.53
C LYS A 204 19.67 -6.90 -3.90
N TRP A 205 19.46 -5.71 -3.34
CA TRP A 205 18.37 -4.84 -3.75
C TRP A 205 18.51 -4.42 -5.22
N LYS A 206 17.38 -4.36 -5.89
CA LYS A 206 17.25 -3.93 -7.29
C LYS A 206 16.13 -2.90 -7.41
N VAL A 207 16.33 -1.91 -8.26
CA VAL A 207 15.26 -0.99 -8.65
C VAL A 207 14.35 -1.70 -9.65
N GLY A 208 13.12 -1.93 -9.26
CA GLY A 208 12.10 -2.50 -10.14
C GLY A 208 11.56 -1.45 -11.11
N ARG A 209 11.19 -0.30 -10.57
CA ARG A 209 10.65 0.81 -11.36
C ARG A 209 10.70 2.13 -10.61
N ARG A 210 10.80 3.22 -11.38
CA ARG A 210 10.59 4.61 -10.95
C ARG A 210 9.53 5.24 -11.84
N TRP A 211 8.68 6.07 -11.27
CA TRP A 211 7.71 6.83 -12.07
C TRP A 211 7.22 8.08 -11.34
N PRO A 212 7.00 9.18 -12.09
CA PRO A 212 6.35 10.35 -11.53
C PRO A 212 4.88 10.07 -11.28
N SER A 213 4.32 10.68 -10.26
CA SER A 213 2.91 10.58 -9.93
C SER A 213 2.40 11.87 -9.31
N ASN A 214 1.14 12.20 -9.61
CA ASN A 214 0.40 13.32 -9.04
C ASN A 214 -0.54 12.87 -7.91
N LEU A 215 -0.25 11.75 -7.25
CA LEU A 215 -1.05 11.30 -6.13
C LEU A 215 -1.02 12.33 -4.98
N PRO A 216 -2.13 12.46 -4.21
CA PRO A 216 -2.21 13.42 -3.12
C PRO A 216 -1.20 13.14 -2.01
N ASP A 217 -1.09 14.05 -1.06
CA ASP A 217 -0.16 13.92 0.04
C ASP A 217 -0.50 12.74 0.96
N VAL A 218 -1.75 12.60 1.34
CA VAL A 218 -2.25 11.46 2.11
C VAL A 218 -2.58 10.29 1.19
N LEU A 219 -1.99 9.15 1.47
CA LEU A 219 -2.24 7.89 0.76
C LEU A 219 -2.56 6.76 1.74
N GLN A 220 -3.32 5.81 1.25
CA GLN A 220 -3.51 4.51 1.86
C GLN A 220 -2.29 3.65 1.53
N TRP A 221 -1.52 3.26 2.55
CA TRP A 221 -0.34 2.40 2.41
C TRP A 221 -0.62 1.05 3.05
N GLY A 222 -0.42 -0.03 2.32
CA GLY A 222 -0.83 -1.31 2.87
C GLY A 222 -0.45 -2.54 2.07
N ILE A 223 -1.04 -3.64 2.53
CA ILE A 223 -0.80 -4.99 2.05
C ILE A 223 -1.96 -5.43 1.17
N THR A 224 -1.65 -6.06 0.05
CA THR A 224 -2.62 -6.64 -0.87
C THR A 224 -2.23 -8.04 -1.30
N ALA A 225 -3.23 -8.84 -1.65
CA ALA A 225 -3.05 -10.11 -2.33
C ALA A 225 -4.25 -10.37 -3.24
N TYR A 226 -4.04 -11.01 -4.39
CA TYR A 226 -5.09 -11.34 -5.35
C TYR A 226 -4.71 -12.58 -6.16
N THR A 227 -5.70 -13.23 -6.77
CA THR A 227 -5.49 -14.50 -7.44
C THR A 227 -6.59 -14.80 -8.44
N ASP A 228 -6.28 -15.68 -9.42
CA ASP A 228 -7.24 -16.28 -10.35
C ASP A 228 -7.83 -15.27 -11.35
N TRP A 229 -6.92 -14.61 -12.07
CA TRP A 229 -7.27 -13.70 -13.16
C TRP A 229 -8.19 -14.32 -14.20
N ASP A 230 -8.03 -15.61 -14.52
CA ASP A 230 -8.83 -16.27 -15.58
C ASP A 230 -10.32 -16.22 -15.27
N SER A 231 -10.71 -16.44 -14.00
CA SER A 231 -12.10 -16.31 -13.57
C SER A 231 -12.60 -14.86 -13.59
N TYR A 232 -11.74 -13.90 -13.29
CA TYR A 232 -12.04 -12.47 -13.33
C TYR A 232 -12.15 -11.93 -14.76
N ASN A 233 -11.29 -12.42 -15.65
CA ASN A 233 -11.19 -11.99 -17.04
C ASN A 233 -12.50 -12.18 -17.82
N LEU A 234 -13.34 -13.11 -17.39
CA LEU A 234 -14.68 -13.31 -17.96
C LEU A 234 -15.64 -12.14 -17.66
N LEU A 235 -15.32 -11.29 -16.69
CA LEU A 235 -16.14 -10.16 -16.25
C LEU A 235 -15.64 -8.80 -16.75
N LYS A 236 -14.72 -8.77 -17.70
CA LYS A 236 -13.94 -7.61 -18.19
C LYS A 236 -14.68 -6.30 -18.47
N LYS A 237 -15.99 -6.30 -18.53
CA LYS A 237 -16.75 -5.15 -19.06
C LYS A 237 -17.32 -4.22 -17.99
N ASP A 238 -17.31 -4.60 -16.69
CA ASP A 238 -17.98 -3.82 -15.66
C ASP A 238 -17.33 -4.03 -14.28
N ALA A 239 -16.30 -3.24 -14.01
CA ALA A 239 -15.59 -3.27 -12.74
C ALA A 239 -16.51 -2.96 -11.55
N THR A 240 -17.47 -2.04 -11.71
CA THR A 240 -18.40 -1.67 -10.64
C THR A 240 -19.24 -2.86 -10.20
N LYS A 241 -19.81 -3.60 -11.17
CA LYS A 241 -20.58 -4.81 -10.86
C LYS A 241 -19.71 -5.94 -10.31
N ALA A 242 -18.48 -6.08 -10.83
CA ALA A 242 -17.55 -7.08 -10.34
C ALA A 242 -17.11 -6.78 -8.89
N ASN A 243 -16.87 -5.52 -8.55
CA ASN A 243 -16.48 -5.11 -7.20
C ASN A 243 -17.61 -5.31 -6.17
N ALA A 244 -18.87 -5.20 -6.58
CA ALA A 244 -20.02 -5.38 -5.71
C ALA A 244 -20.37 -6.84 -5.40
N LYS A 245 -19.75 -7.83 -6.06
CA LYS A 245 -20.09 -9.25 -5.91
C LYS A 245 -18.84 -10.12 -5.75
N GLN A 246 -18.98 -11.21 -4.97
CA GLN A 246 -17.96 -12.23 -4.94
C GLN A 246 -17.93 -12.98 -6.28
N VAL A 247 -16.77 -12.98 -6.93
CA VAL A 247 -16.52 -13.75 -8.14
C VAL A 247 -16.29 -15.20 -7.77
N LYS A 248 -17.01 -16.12 -8.44
CA LYS A 248 -16.74 -17.55 -8.29
C LYS A 248 -15.48 -17.88 -9.09
N GLY A 249 -14.58 -18.63 -8.48
CA GLY A 249 -13.32 -19.04 -9.09
C GLY A 249 -12.58 -20.07 -8.26
N VAL A 250 -11.32 -20.26 -8.61
CA VAL A 250 -10.41 -21.21 -7.95
C VAL A 250 -9.20 -20.44 -7.42
N PRO A 251 -9.31 -19.77 -6.25
CA PRO A 251 -8.20 -19.04 -5.68
C PRO A 251 -7.02 -20.00 -5.39
N ASP A 252 -5.83 -19.57 -5.75
CA ASP A 252 -4.61 -20.37 -5.58
C ASP A 252 -3.46 -19.51 -5.06
N LEU A 253 -3.69 -18.86 -3.93
CA LEU A 253 -2.67 -18.05 -3.26
C LEU A 253 -2.84 -18.05 -1.76
N LYS A 254 -1.74 -18.26 -1.06
CA LYS A 254 -1.53 -17.93 0.34
C LYS A 254 -0.29 -17.04 0.45
N MET A 255 -0.40 -15.97 1.19
CA MET A 255 0.66 -15.01 1.43
C MET A 255 1.04 -14.99 2.92
N THR A 256 2.32 -15.02 3.19
CA THR A 256 2.91 -14.78 4.50
C THR A 256 3.71 -13.49 4.46
N VAL A 257 3.54 -12.63 5.44
CA VAL A 257 4.34 -11.40 5.62
C VAL A 257 5.00 -11.47 6.98
N ASP A 258 6.34 -11.41 6.99
CA ASP A 258 7.14 -11.52 8.22
C ASP A 258 7.06 -10.25 9.05
N PHE A 259 7.20 -9.11 8.39
CA PHE A 259 7.06 -7.78 8.98
C PHE A 259 6.61 -6.75 7.93
N VAL A 260 6.12 -5.61 8.40
CA VAL A 260 5.96 -4.39 7.61
C VAL A 260 6.55 -3.23 8.39
N ARG A 261 7.46 -2.51 7.78
CA ARG A 261 8.09 -1.33 8.37
C ARG A 261 7.86 -0.11 7.51
N PHE A 262 7.63 1.00 8.16
CA PHE A 262 7.50 2.30 7.55
C PHE A 262 8.69 3.16 7.96
N LEU A 263 9.32 3.78 6.96
CA LEU A 263 10.48 4.63 7.15
C LEU A 263 10.28 5.96 6.42
N ARG A 264 11.08 6.95 6.77
CA ARG A 264 11.20 8.19 6.00
C ARG A 264 12.40 8.04 5.05
N PRO A 265 12.17 8.08 3.71
CA PRO A 265 13.29 8.00 2.77
C PRO A 265 14.19 9.23 2.92
N GLU A 266 15.50 9.02 2.86
CA GLU A 266 16.51 10.07 2.98
C GLU A 266 17.29 10.18 1.68
N LEU A 267 16.87 11.11 0.81
CA LEU A 267 17.61 11.41 -0.41
C LEU A 267 18.76 12.38 -0.11
N PRO A 268 19.90 12.25 -0.83
CA PRO A 268 20.97 13.25 -0.76
C PRO A 268 20.45 14.63 -1.17
N GLU A 269 21.02 15.69 -0.61
CA GLU A 269 20.63 17.09 -0.89
C GLU A 269 20.61 17.46 -2.39
N TYR A 270 21.48 16.83 -3.20
CA TYR A 270 21.51 17.05 -4.64
C TYR A 270 20.42 16.28 -5.41
N ALA A 271 19.73 15.36 -4.77
CA ALA A 271 18.67 14.58 -5.40
C ALA A 271 17.36 15.38 -5.34
N ASP A 272 17.10 16.14 -6.38
CA ASP A 272 15.79 16.76 -6.58
C ASP A 272 14.73 15.66 -6.66
N ALA A 273 13.73 15.73 -5.79
CA ALA A 273 12.58 14.82 -5.78
C ALA A 273 11.83 14.78 -7.12
N LEU A 274 11.99 15.78 -7.96
CA LEU A 274 11.43 15.84 -9.32
C LEU A 274 12.37 15.23 -10.38
N ASN A 275 13.65 15.04 -10.07
CA ASN A 275 14.65 14.57 -11.01
C ASN A 275 15.34 13.27 -10.56
N THR A 276 14.55 12.25 -10.23
CA THR A 276 15.10 10.93 -9.90
C THR A 276 15.80 10.24 -11.08
N ALA A 277 15.65 10.77 -12.31
CA ALA A 277 16.37 10.27 -13.47
C ALA A 277 17.89 10.51 -13.37
N SER A 278 18.32 11.52 -12.63
CA SER A 278 19.75 11.84 -12.41
C SER A 278 20.37 11.08 -11.23
N VAL A 279 19.56 10.40 -10.43
CA VAL A 279 20.01 9.64 -9.25
C VAL A 279 20.30 8.19 -9.63
N SER A 280 21.49 7.69 -9.34
CA SER A 280 21.83 6.29 -9.64
C SER A 280 21.00 5.30 -8.83
N ASP A 281 20.92 4.05 -9.30
CA ASP A 281 20.22 2.99 -8.58
C ASP A 281 20.83 2.74 -7.20
N GLU A 282 22.16 2.82 -7.07
CA GLU A 282 22.86 2.63 -5.79
C GLU A 282 22.46 3.70 -4.78
N VAL A 283 22.35 4.96 -5.21
CA VAL A 283 21.94 6.07 -4.33
C VAL A 283 20.49 5.88 -3.89
N LEU A 284 19.60 5.52 -4.82
CA LEU A 284 18.19 5.23 -4.48
C LEU A 284 18.07 4.04 -3.52
N ILE A 285 18.76 2.94 -3.80
CA ILE A 285 18.75 1.77 -2.92
C ILE A 285 19.20 2.17 -1.52
N LYS A 286 20.30 2.91 -1.41
CA LYS A 286 20.80 3.38 -0.10
C LYS A 286 19.79 4.27 0.62
N ALA A 287 19.11 5.16 -0.08
CA ALA A 287 18.12 6.08 0.49
C ALA A 287 16.80 5.41 0.86
N MET A 288 16.49 4.29 0.22
CA MET A 288 15.17 3.63 0.26
C MET A 288 15.23 2.21 0.88
N THR A 289 16.32 1.86 1.54
CA THR A 289 16.43 0.59 2.26
C THR A 289 16.92 0.84 3.68
N PRO A 290 16.47 0.02 4.66
CA PRO A 290 16.95 0.13 6.03
C PRO A 290 18.48 -0.02 6.10
N ALA A 291 19.11 0.71 7.01
CA ALA A 291 20.54 0.59 7.24
C ALA A 291 20.90 -0.86 7.64
N GLY A 292 21.80 -1.49 6.91
CA GLY A 292 22.22 -2.88 7.15
C GLY A 292 21.27 -3.95 6.57
N ALA A 293 20.31 -3.58 5.75
CA ALA A 293 19.38 -4.52 5.07
C ALA A 293 19.98 -5.15 3.80
#